data_d5b643fcd5d87c86d9f915434a0ca459
#
_entry.id   d5b643fcd5d87c86d9f915434a0ca459
#
_cell.length_a   1.000
_cell.length_b   1.000
_cell.length_c   1.000
_cell.angle_alpha   90.00
_cell.angle_beta   90.00
_cell.angle_gamma   90.00
#
_symmetry.space_group_name_H-M   'P 1'
#
loop_
_entity.id
_entity.type
_entity.pdbx_description
1 polymer ?
#
loop_
_entity_poly.entity_id
_entity_poly.type
_entity_poly.pdbx_seq_one_letter_code
_entity_poly.pdbx_strand_id
1 'polypeptide(L)'
;TQTNAARFAMPALTLWDAQHPMAPSHRALDAVTFAAWLAEQGLDDPHLRWYLDYCCRDDYGAGAHRVSAWAGIHYFASRHGFHAPGEPIDEARESVLTWPEGNGWLTQRLAAPLRPAGQLGTATSVLRITEDRHGVQVDALNHTTGNVERWQAPRCIVALPVFVAARVVHNPPAFLTGAAQRLSWAPWLVANIHIDSPLTDRPGAAPAWDNVLYADPTAG
;
A
#
# COMPACT_ATOMS: atom_id res chain seq x y z
N THR A 1 5.98 19.75 13.34
CA THR A 1 4.69 20.37 13.69
C THR A 1 3.59 19.74 12.85
N GLN A 2 2.36 19.64 13.39
CA GLN A 2 1.18 19.03 12.72
C GLN A 2 0.94 19.57 11.30
N THR A 3 1.26 20.84 11.05
CA THR A 3 1.12 21.47 9.73
C THR A 3 2.06 20.85 8.68
N ASN A 4 3.22 20.36 9.08
CA ASN A 4 4.15 19.70 8.15
C ASN A 4 3.75 18.24 7.91
N ALA A 5 3.25 17.53 8.93
CA ALA A 5 2.72 16.18 8.78
C ALA A 5 1.53 16.15 7.79
N ALA A 6 0.57 17.07 7.91
CA ALA A 6 -0.55 17.15 6.98
C ALA A 6 -0.11 17.41 5.53
N ARG A 7 0.94 18.21 5.31
CA ARG A 7 1.51 18.44 3.97
C ARG A 7 2.17 17.19 3.39
N PHE A 8 2.75 16.32 4.22
CA PHE A 8 3.32 15.05 3.78
C PHE A 8 2.25 13.97 3.58
N ALA A 9 1.17 13.99 4.37
CA ALA A 9 0.08 13.03 4.24
C ALA A 9 -0.79 13.26 2.98
N MET A 10 -0.94 14.51 2.54
CA MET A 10 -1.82 14.90 1.43
C MET A 10 -1.22 14.76 0.01
N PRO A 11 0.09 14.68 -0.23
CA PRO A 11 0.64 14.69 -1.59
C PRO A 11 0.17 13.54 -2.47
N ALA A 12 -0.24 12.42 -1.89
CA ALA A 12 -0.78 11.29 -2.65
C ALA A 12 -2.06 11.63 -3.41
N LEU A 13 -2.92 12.49 -2.86
CA LEU A 13 -4.12 12.98 -3.53
C LEU A 13 -3.79 14.02 -4.62
N THR A 14 -2.74 14.80 -4.41
CA THR A 14 -2.30 15.83 -5.38
C THR A 14 -1.49 15.26 -6.53
N LEU A 15 -0.92 14.05 -6.40
CA LEU A 15 -0.23 13.37 -7.50
C LEU A 15 -1.15 13.01 -8.68
N TRP A 16 -2.45 12.91 -8.42
CA TRP A 16 -3.47 12.61 -9.45
C TRP A 16 -4.05 13.85 -10.12
N ASP A 17 -3.83 15.01 -9.55
CA ASP A 17 -4.28 16.26 -10.13
C ASP A 17 -3.11 16.91 -10.89
N ALA A 18 -3.17 16.88 -12.22
CA ALA A 18 -2.20 17.56 -13.06
C ALA A 18 -2.12 19.08 -12.79
N GLN A 19 -3.14 19.64 -12.12
CA GLN A 19 -3.22 21.05 -11.73
C GLN A 19 -2.47 21.33 -10.41
N HIS A 20 -2.16 20.27 -9.62
CA HIS A 20 -1.45 20.39 -8.34
C HIS A 20 -0.19 19.50 -8.34
N PRO A 21 0.84 19.87 -9.10
CA PRO A 21 2.07 19.08 -9.14
C PRO A 21 2.75 19.07 -7.77
N MET A 22 3.43 17.96 -7.47
CA MET A 22 4.24 17.83 -6.26
C MET A 22 5.17 19.05 -6.09
N ALA A 23 5.18 19.63 -4.88
CA ALA A 23 5.99 20.79 -4.58
C ALA A 23 7.48 20.51 -4.86
N PRO A 24 8.25 21.51 -5.33
CA PRO A 24 9.68 21.33 -5.62
C PRO A 24 10.49 20.77 -4.45
N SER A 25 10.15 21.17 -3.20
CA SER A 25 10.77 20.64 -1.99
C SER A 25 10.51 19.14 -1.78
N HIS A 26 9.31 18.66 -2.09
CA HIS A 26 8.98 17.23 -2.01
C HIS A 26 9.68 16.43 -3.11
N ARG A 27 9.82 16.99 -4.31
CA ARG A 27 10.59 16.37 -5.40
C ARG A 27 12.08 16.26 -5.06
N ALA A 28 12.64 17.25 -4.38
CA ALA A 28 14.02 17.19 -3.91
C ALA A 28 14.23 16.05 -2.92
N LEU A 29 13.28 15.84 -2.00
CA LEU A 29 13.30 14.71 -1.07
C LEU A 29 13.09 13.37 -1.77
N ASP A 30 12.27 13.32 -2.82
CA ASP A 30 12.07 12.09 -3.60
C ASP A 30 13.28 11.72 -4.48
N ALA A 31 14.14 12.66 -4.75
CA ALA A 31 15.35 12.46 -5.55
C ALA A 31 16.54 11.85 -4.77
N VAL A 32 16.47 11.79 -3.45
CA VAL A 32 17.52 11.23 -2.58
C VAL A 32 16.99 10.06 -1.78
N THR A 33 17.88 9.11 -1.41
CA THR A 33 17.47 8.00 -0.56
C THR A 33 17.26 8.45 0.88
N PHE A 34 16.40 7.76 1.60
CA PHE A 34 16.14 8.08 3.00
C PHE A 34 17.41 7.92 3.86
N ALA A 35 18.23 6.89 3.59
CA ALA A 35 19.50 6.71 4.26
C ALA A 35 20.49 7.87 4.03
N ALA A 36 20.57 8.40 2.81
CA ALA A 36 21.42 9.55 2.49
C ALA A 36 20.91 10.81 3.19
N TRP A 37 19.62 11.07 3.15
CA TRP A 37 19.00 12.20 3.85
C TRP A 37 19.22 12.14 5.36
N LEU A 38 19.04 10.96 5.98
CA LEU A 38 19.31 10.78 7.42
C LEU A 38 20.76 11.09 7.77
N ALA A 39 21.72 10.71 6.92
CA ALA A 39 23.13 11.03 7.11
C ALA A 39 23.38 12.56 7.04
N GLU A 40 22.78 13.21 6.06
CA GLU A 40 22.87 14.68 5.91
C GLU A 40 22.28 15.42 7.12
N GLN A 41 21.21 14.88 7.73
CA GLN A 41 20.61 15.45 8.94
C GLN A 41 21.38 15.12 10.23
N GLY A 42 22.47 14.34 10.16
CA GLY A 42 23.24 13.93 11.34
C GLY A 42 22.50 12.94 12.25
N LEU A 43 21.51 12.20 11.69
CA LEU A 43 20.75 11.19 12.41
C LEU A 43 21.49 9.85 12.31
N ASP A 44 22.56 9.68 13.10
CA ASP A 44 23.54 8.59 12.96
C ASP A 44 23.39 7.47 14.01
N ASP A 45 22.47 7.61 14.97
CA ASP A 45 22.24 6.58 15.96
C ASP A 45 21.88 5.24 15.31
N PRO A 46 22.63 4.15 15.57
CA PRO A 46 22.45 2.87 14.89
C PRO A 46 21.09 2.22 15.18
N HIS A 47 20.52 2.46 16.35
CA HIS A 47 19.22 1.92 16.71
C HIS A 47 18.09 2.67 16.00
N LEU A 48 18.20 3.99 15.92
CA LEU A 48 17.28 4.80 15.13
C LEU A 48 17.34 4.39 13.65
N ARG A 49 18.55 4.22 13.10
CA ARG A 49 18.76 3.80 11.70
C ARG A 49 18.13 2.45 11.41
N TRP A 50 18.33 1.49 12.31
CA TRP A 50 17.72 0.17 12.20
C TRP A 50 16.19 0.25 12.18
N TYR A 51 15.59 1.01 13.10
CA TYR A 51 14.14 1.17 13.18
C TYR A 51 13.57 1.85 11.93
N LEU A 52 14.21 2.92 11.45
CA LEU A 52 13.78 3.63 10.26
C LEU A 52 13.92 2.77 8.99
N ASP A 53 14.95 1.92 8.91
CA ASP A 53 15.12 0.95 7.83
C ASP A 53 14.05 -0.15 7.89
N TYR A 54 13.74 -0.65 9.09
CA TYR A 54 12.65 -1.59 9.31
C TYR A 54 11.32 -1.01 8.80
N CYS A 55 10.97 0.22 9.17
CA CYS A 55 9.74 0.88 8.72
C CYS A 55 9.66 0.99 7.19
N CYS A 56 10.78 1.23 6.52
CA CYS A 56 10.84 1.22 5.06
C CYS A 56 10.60 -0.16 4.47
N ARG A 57 11.19 -1.20 5.05
CA ARG A 57 11.00 -2.59 4.61
C ARG A 57 9.58 -3.06 4.81
N ASP A 58 8.95 -2.65 5.90
CA ASP A 58 7.57 -2.98 6.25
C ASP A 58 6.58 -2.43 5.23
N ASP A 59 6.63 -1.12 4.95
CA ASP A 59 5.66 -0.48 4.06
C ASP A 59 5.99 -0.63 2.56
N TYR A 60 7.28 -0.55 2.22
CA TYR A 60 7.71 -0.44 0.81
C TYR A 60 8.41 -1.69 0.28
N GLY A 61 8.65 -2.69 1.12
CA GLY A 61 9.39 -3.89 0.73
C GLY A 61 10.85 -3.62 0.35
N ALA A 62 11.41 -2.48 0.75
CA ALA A 62 12.77 -2.07 0.46
C ALA A 62 13.34 -1.25 1.62
N GLY A 63 14.63 -1.40 1.91
CA GLY A 63 15.30 -0.65 2.99
C GLY A 63 15.53 0.82 2.66
N ALA A 64 15.93 1.59 3.67
CA ALA A 64 16.14 3.04 3.61
C ALA A 64 17.17 3.47 2.54
N HIS A 65 18.07 2.59 2.13
CA HIS A 65 19.04 2.85 1.07
C HIS A 65 18.45 2.82 -0.35
N ARG A 66 17.20 2.37 -0.51
CA ARG A 66 16.46 2.34 -1.79
C ARG A 66 15.20 3.17 -1.76
N VAL A 67 14.58 3.35 -0.61
CA VAL A 67 13.38 4.16 -0.42
C VAL A 67 13.78 5.64 -0.46
N SER A 68 12.98 6.48 -1.10
CA SER A 68 13.22 7.93 -1.14
C SER A 68 13.04 8.57 0.23
N ALA A 69 13.73 9.70 0.47
CA ALA A 69 13.55 10.45 1.71
C ALA A 69 12.11 10.92 1.87
N TRP A 70 11.44 11.30 0.78
CA TRP A 70 10.03 11.68 0.83
C TRP A 70 9.16 10.52 1.37
N ALA A 71 9.32 9.32 0.84
CA ALA A 71 8.55 8.15 1.27
C ALA A 71 8.86 7.76 2.72
N GLY A 72 10.14 7.75 3.11
CA GLY A 72 10.55 7.46 4.49
C GLY A 72 9.97 8.45 5.50
N ILE A 73 9.94 9.75 5.19
CA ILE A 73 9.32 10.77 6.04
C ILE A 73 7.78 10.62 6.01
N HIS A 74 7.20 10.32 4.85
CA HIS A 74 5.76 10.13 4.69
C HIS A 74 5.23 8.99 5.56
N TYR A 75 5.98 7.92 5.76
CA TYR A 75 5.63 6.83 6.66
C TYR A 75 5.18 7.37 8.04
N PHE A 76 5.98 8.25 8.65
CA PHE A 76 5.67 8.82 9.95
C PHE A 76 4.64 9.96 9.88
N ALA A 77 4.70 10.77 8.86
CA ALA A 77 3.83 11.93 8.69
C ALA A 77 2.36 11.56 8.39
N SER A 78 2.12 10.40 7.80
CA SER A 78 0.78 9.90 7.46
C SER A 78 0.14 9.06 8.55
N ARG A 79 0.90 8.69 9.59
CA ARG A 79 0.41 7.87 10.69
C ARG A 79 0.09 8.70 11.92
N HIS A 80 -0.83 8.18 12.72
CA HIS A 80 -1.13 8.70 14.04
C HIS A 80 -0.15 8.12 15.08
N GLY A 81 -0.08 8.71 16.28
CA GLY A 81 0.75 8.19 17.35
C GLY A 81 2.18 8.76 17.43
N PHE A 82 2.58 9.59 16.47
CA PHE A 82 3.89 10.26 16.50
C PHE A 82 3.76 11.70 17.01
N HIS A 83 3.91 11.88 18.30
CA HIS A 83 3.88 13.19 18.99
C HIS A 83 5.16 13.43 19.77
N ALA A 84 5.42 14.70 20.07
CA ALA A 84 6.55 15.04 20.90
C ALA A 84 6.36 14.52 22.34
N PRO A 85 7.44 14.18 23.04
CA PRO A 85 7.34 13.80 24.43
C PRO A 85 6.62 14.87 25.26
N GLY A 86 5.57 14.46 26.01
CA GLY A 86 4.76 15.35 26.84
C GLY A 86 3.58 16.03 26.13
N GLU A 87 3.38 15.83 24.85
CA GLU A 87 2.12 16.23 24.19
C GLU A 87 0.98 15.31 24.66
N PRO A 88 -0.22 15.86 24.93
CA PRO A 88 -1.36 15.05 25.29
C PRO A 88 -1.80 14.17 24.12
N ILE A 89 -2.07 12.90 24.43
CA ILE A 89 -2.58 11.92 23.47
C ILE A 89 -4.09 12.15 23.32
N ASP A 90 -4.54 12.41 22.09
CA ASP A 90 -5.96 12.43 21.75
C ASP A 90 -6.35 11.04 21.21
N GLU A 91 -6.75 10.13 22.08
CA GLU A 91 -7.13 8.76 21.75
C GLU A 91 -8.22 8.70 20.65
N ALA A 92 -9.10 9.67 20.57
CA ALA A 92 -10.14 9.71 19.55
C ALA A 92 -9.57 10.00 18.14
N ARG A 93 -8.47 10.72 18.05
CA ARG A 93 -7.74 11.00 16.79
C ARG A 93 -6.77 9.90 16.41
N GLU A 94 -6.34 9.11 17.36
CA GLU A 94 -5.33 8.05 17.16
C GLU A 94 -5.94 6.67 16.94
N SER A 95 -7.26 6.55 17.14
CA SER A 95 -7.95 5.28 16.91
C SER A 95 -7.96 4.90 15.42
N VAL A 96 -7.71 3.63 15.16
CA VAL A 96 -7.75 3.03 13.82
C VAL A 96 -9.06 2.27 13.66
N LEU A 97 -9.77 2.48 12.56
CA LEU A 97 -10.98 1.73 12.25
C LEU A 97 -10.61 0.30 11.87
N THR A 98 -10.99 -0.65 12.72
CA THR A 98 -10.75 -2.07 12.50
C THR A 98 -11.99 -2.89 12.85
N TRP A 99 -11.99 -4.16 12.41
CA TRP A 99 -13.01 -5.16 12.76
C TRP A 99 -12.38 -6.55 12.81
N PRO A 100 -12.93 -7.45 13.65
CA PRO A 100 -12.33 -8.76 13.90
C PRO A 100 -12.13 -9.63 12.65
N GLU A 101 -13.01 -9.50 11.67
CA GLU A 101 -12.98 -10.30 10.43
C GLU A 101 -11.95 -9.79 9.41
N GLY A 102 -11.25 -8.68 9.71
CA GLY A 102 -10.27 -8.05 8.82
C GLY A 102 -10.86 -7.49 7.53
N ASN A 103 -10.01 -7.11 6.59
CA ASN A 103 -10.41 -6.44 5.34
C ASN A 103 -11.33 -7.28 4.43
N GLY A 104 -11.32 -8.61 4.58
CA GLY A 104 -12.23 -9.49 3.88
C GLY A 104 -13.71 -9.19 4.16
N TRP A 105 -14.04 -8.76 5.39
CA TRP A 105 -15.37 -8.33 5.76
C TRP A 105 -15.85 -7.14 4.91
N LEU A 106 -15.00 -6.12 4.72
CA LEU A 106 -15.33 -4.97 3.88
C LEU A 106 -15.61 -5.39 2.43
N THR A 107 -14.73 -6.23 1.88
CA THR A 107 -14.91 -6.78 0.52
C THR A 107 -16.24 -7.53 0.39
N GLN A 108 -16.60 -8.34 1.37
CA GLN A 108 -17.88 -9.05 1.37
C GLN A 108 -19.09 -8.12 1.44
N ARG A 109 -19.00 -7.05 2.27
CA ARG A 109 -20.05 -6.04 2.38
C ARG A 109 -20.25 -5.27 1.07
N LEU A 110 -19.17 -4.90 0.40
CA LEU A 110 -19.22 -4.26 -0.92
C LEU A 110 -19.78 -5.18 -2.00
N ALA A 111 -19.49 -6.48 -1.93
CA ALA A 111 -19.96 -7.46 -2.89
C ALA A 111 -21.42 -7.91 -2.65
N ALA A 112 -21.93 -7.80 -1.42
CA ALA A 112 -23.24 -8.31 -1.04
C ALA A 112 -24.40 -7.82 -1.91
N PRO A 113 -24.53 -6.51 -2.24
CA PRO A 113 -25.61 -6.03 -3.10
C PRO A 113 -25.48 -6.46 -4.57
N LEU A 114 -24.27 -6.81 -5.02
CA LEU A 114 -23.99 -7.18 -6.42
C LEU A 114 -24.33 -8.64 -6.74
N ARG A 115 -24.31 -9.53 -5.73
CA ARG A 115 -24.55 -10.96 -5.91
C ARG A 115 -25.97 -11.29 -6.38
N PRO A 116 -27.05 -10.83 -5.72
CA PRO A 116 -28.42 -11.11 -6.14
C PRO A 116 -28.76 -10.53 -7.50
N ALA A 117 -28.13 -9.43 -7.88
CA ALA A 117 -28.32 -8.78 -9.18
C ALA A 117 -27.55 -9.44 -10.34
N GLY A 118 -26.77 -10.50 -10.06
CA GLY A 118 -25.92 -11.15 -11.07
C GLY A 118 -24.80 -10.26 -11.62
N GLN A 119 -24.45 -9.20 -10.88
CA GLN A 119 -23.45 -8.20 -11.29
C GLN A 119 -22.03 -8.56 -10.87
N LEU A 120 -21.85 -9.64 -10.13
CA LEU A 120 -20.56 -10.14 -9.66
C LEU A 120 -20.28 -11.51 -10.27
N GLY A 121 -19.35 -11.56 -11.23
CA GLY A 121 -18.77 -12.79 -11.74
C GLY A 121 -17.53 -13.19 -10.93
N THR A 122 -17.53 -14.40 -10.37
CA THR A 122 -16.36 -14.98 -9.68
C THR A 122 -15.82 -16.16 -10.50
N ALA A 123 -14.68 -16.73 -10.10
CA ALA A 123 -14.02 -17.82 -10.80
C ALA A 123 -13.76 -17.51 -12.28
N THR A 124 -13.41 -16.24 -12.56
CA THR A 124 -13.23 -15.74 -13.93
C THR A 124 -11.89 -15.02 -14.05
N SER A 125 -11.07 -15.41 -15.02
CA SER A 125 -9.78 -14.75 -15.29
C SER A 125 -9.86 -13.95 -16.57
N VAL A 126 -9.53 -12.66 -16.48
CA VAL A 126 -9.43 -11.79 -17.65
C VAL A 126 -8.21 -12.17 -18.49
N LEU A 127 -8.42 -12.42 -19.75
CA LEU A 127 -7.39 -12.78 -20.72
C LEU A 127 -6.95 -11.60 -21.57
N ARG A 128 -7.91 -10.75 -21.98
CA ARG A 128 -7.64 -9.61 -22.86
C ARG A 128 -8.68 -8.51 -22.67
N ILE A 129 -8.23 -7.27 -22.72
CA ILE A 129 -9.06 -6.06 -22.72
C ILE A 129 -8.73 -5.28 -23.97
N THR A 130 -9.72 -5.02 -24.82
CA THR A 130 -9.55 -4.27 -26.08
C THR A 130 -10.51 -3.09 -26.08
N GLU A 131 -9.99 -1.90 -26.35
CA GLU A 131 -10.77 -0.68 -26.52
C GLU A 131 -10.82 -0.32 -28.02
N ASP A 132 -11.99 0.05 -28.49
CA ASP A 132 -12.21 0.60 -29.84
C ASP A 132 -13.21 1.77 -29.80
N ARG A 133 -13.58 2.30 -30.95
CA ARG A 133 -14.53 3.42 -31.08
C ARG A 133 -15.94 3.11 -30.55
N HIS A 134 -16.28 1.85 -30.31
CA HIS A 134 -17.60 1.40 -29.86
C HIS A 134 -17.66 1.10 -28.36
N GLY A 135 -16.51 1.06 -27.70
CA GLY A 135 -16.39 0.75 -26.29
C GLY A 135 -15.27 -0.22 -25.97
N VAL A 136 -15.46 -0.99 -24.93
CA VAL A 136 -14.46 -1.94 -24.42
C VAL A 136 -14.99 -3.37 -24.52
N GLN A 137 -14.16 -4.28 -25.01
CA GLN A 137 -14.37 -5.72 -25.02
C GLN A 137 -13.41 -6.37 -24.02
N VAL A 138 -13.93 -7.27 -23.18
CA VAL A 138 -13.16 -8.05 -22.22
C VAL A 138 -13.38 -9.53 -22.52
N ASP A 139 -12.32 -10.22 -22.92
CA ASP A 139 -12.31 -11.68 -23.05
C ASP A 139 -11.83 -12.30 -21.74
N ALA A 140 -12.59 -13.22 -21.20
CA ALA A 140 -12.33 -13.83 -19.91
C ALA A 140 -12.62 -15.33 -19.92
N LEU A 141 -11.80 -16.10 -19.22
CA LEU A 141 -12.01 -17.54 -19.01
C LEU A 141 -12.86 -17.74 -17.75
N ASN A 142 -14.01 -18.34 -17.92
CA ASN A 142 -14.83 -18.82 -16.81
C ASN A 142 -14.32 -20.20 -16.37
N HIS A 143 -13.74 -20.29 -15.17
CA HIS A 143 -13.16 -21.53 -14.67
C HIS A 143 -14.20 -22.59 -14.27
N THR A 144 -15.45 -22.16 -14.04
CA THR A 144 -16.54 -23.10 -13.72
C THR A 144 -17.03 -23.87 -14.95
N THR A 145 -17.10 -23.19 -16.09
CA THR A 145 -17.61 -23.78 -17.34
C THR A 145 -16.49 -24.20 -18.29
N GLY A 146 -15.27 -23.69 -18.10
CA GLY A 146 -14.15 -23.86 -19.04
C GLY A 146 -14.27 -23.04 -20.31
N ASN A 147 -15.28 -22.20 -20.43
CA ASN A 147 -15.51 -21.41 -21.65
C ASN A 147 -14.86 -20.03 -21.58
N VAL A 148 -14.48 -19.52 -22.75
CA VAL A 148 -14.11 -18.12 -22.91
C VAL A 148 -15.37 -17.31 -23.19
N GLU A 149 -15.58 -16.29 -22.38
CA GLU A 149 -16.73 -15.38 -22.47
C GLU A 149 -16.24 -14.01 -22.93
N ARG A 150 -17.06 -13.31 -23.72
CA ARG A 150 -16.81 -11.93 -24.11
C ARG A 150 -17.83 -11.00 -23.49
N TRP A 151 -17.32 -10.00 -22.78
CA TRP A 151 -18.10 -8.95 -22.16
C TRP A 151 -17.89 -7.65 -22.95
N GLN A 152 -18.96 -6.87 -23.14
CA GLN A 152 -18.91 -5.60 -23.84
C GLN A 152 -19.52 -4.51 -22.97
N ALA A 153 -18.86 -3.35 -22.88
CA ALA A 153 -19.33 -2.21 -22.13
C ALA A 153 -18.83 -0.89 -22.75
N PRO A 154 -19.52 0.22 -22.53
CA PRO A 154 -19.03 1.53 -22.97
C PRO A 154 -17.71 1.93 -22.30
N ARG A 155 -17.46 1.44 -21.08
CA ARG A 155 -16.26 1.75 -20.27
C ARG A 155 -15.88 0.56 -19.40
N CYS A 156 -14.60 0.45 -19.07
CA CYS A 156 -14.06 -0.56 -18.17
C CYS A 156 -13.10 0.09 -17.17
N ILE A 157 -13.22 -0.28 -15.89
CA ILE A 157 -12.24 0.06 -14.86
C ILE A 157 -11.34 -1.15 -14.64
N VAL A 158 -10.05 -0.98 -14.93
CA VAL A 158 -9.04 -2.04 -14.79
C VAL A 158 -8.41 -1.94 -13.41
N ALA A 159 -8.97 -2.65 -12.43
CA ALA A 159 -8.48 -2.68 -11.04
C ALA A 159 -7.56 -3.90 -10.81
N LEU A 160 -6.58 -4.08 -11.66
CA LEU A 160 -5.60 -5.17 -11.63
C LEU A 160 -4.22 -4.66 -11.18
N PRO A 161 -3.35 -5.52 -10.64
CA PRO A 161 -1.94 -5.17 -10.46
C PRO A 161 -1.34 -4.66 -11.77
N VAL A 162 -0.53 -3.60 -11.70
CA VAL A 162 0.00 -2.90 -12.89
C VAL A 162 0.67 -3.84 -13.88
N PHE A 163 1.45 -4.81 -13.39
CA PHE A 163 2.14 -5.78 -14.25
C PHE A 163 1.18 -6.78 -14.94
N VAL A 164 0.01 -7.05 -14.34
CA VAL A 164 -1.06 -7.85 -14.97
C VAL A 164 -1.79 -6.99 -15.99
N ALA A 165 -2.20 -5.77 -15.60
CA ALA A 165 -2.90 -4.84 -16.49
C ALA A 165 -2.10 -4.59 -17.77
N ALA A 166 -0.78 -4.36 -17.67
CA ALA A 166 0.09 -4.16 -18.83
C ALA A 166 0.17 -5.35 -19.80
N ARG A 167 -0.20 -6.55 -19.33
CA ARG A 167 -0.21 -7.78 -20.16
C ARG A 167 -1.56 -8.05 -20.80
N VAL A 168 -2.65 -7.77 -20.09
CA VAL A 168 -4.00 -8.10 -20.58
C VAL A 168 -4.65 -6.98 -21.39
N VAL A 169 -4.24 -5.72 -21.19
CA VAL A 169 -4.71 -4.59 -21.99
C VAL A 169 -4.05 -4.66 -23.38
N HIS A 170 -4.86 -4.72 -24.43
CA HIS A 170 -4.37 -4.70 -25.79
C HIS A 170 -3.91 -3.29 -26.17
N ASN A 171 -2.70 -3.16 -26.70
CA ASN A 171 -2.06 -1.87 -26.97
C ASN A 171 -2.06 -0.95 -25.74
N PRO A 172 -1.43 -1.39 -24.61
CA PRO A 172 -1.45 -0.62 -23.38
C PRO A 172 -0.79 0.75 -23.59
N PRO A 173 -1.31 1.81 -22.99
CA PRO A 173 -0.71 3.13 -23.11
C PRO A 173 0.70 3.16 -22.51
N ALA A 174 1.56 4.05 -23.02
CA ALA A 174 2.97 4.12 -22.64
C ALA A 174 3.19 4.32 -21.13
N PHE A 175 2.29 5.04 -20.46
CA PHE A 175 2.39 5.22 -19.00
C PHE A 175 2.23 3.89 -18.25
N LEU A 176 1.34 3.00 -18.71
CA LEU A 176 1.07 1.71 -18.08
C LEU A 176 2.26 0.75 -18.25
N THR A 177 2.80 0.66 -19.46
CA THR A 177 3.99 -0.14 -19.75
C THR A 177 5.22 0.38 -19.01
N GLY A 178 5.41 1.70 -19.00
CA GLY A 178 6.48 2.35 -18.27
C GLY A 178 6.39 2.16 -16.75
N ALA A 179 5.18 2.20 -16.17
CA ALA A 179 4.97 1.90 -14.76
C ALA A 179 5.28 0.42 -14.45
N ALA A 180 4.78 -0.51 -15.28
CA ALA A 180 5.03 -1.94 -15.10
C ALA A 180 6.52 -2.32 -15.13
N GLN A 181 7.33 -1.58 -15.92
CA GLN A 181 8.78 -1.79 -16.00
C GLN A 181 9.55 -1.20 -14.80
N ARG A 182 9.05 -0.11 -14.22
CA ARG A 182 9.74 0.59 -13.12
C ARG A 182 9.34 0.10 -11.74
N LEU A 183 8.15 -0.48 -11.58
CA LEU A 183 7.71 -1.00 -10.29
C LEU A 183 8.38 -2.34 -9.99
N SER A 184 8.97 -2.45 -8.80
CA SER A 184 9.49 -3.69 -8.24
C SER A 184 8.50 -4.24 -7.23
N TRP A 185 8.45 -5.55 -7.10
CA TRP A 185 7.57 -6.25 -6.18
C TRP A 185 8.41 -7.01 -5.17
N ALA A 186 8.13 -6.80 -3.89
CA ALA A 186 8.76 -7.55 -2.81
C ALA A 186 7.90 -8.76 -2.42
N PRO A 187 8.50 -9.91 -2.07
CA PRO A 187 7.77 -11.01 -1.50
C PRO A 187 7.28 -10.65 -0.09
N TRP A 188 6.09 -11.10 0.26
CA TRP A 188 5.51 -10.92 1.57
C TRP A 188 5.02 -12.27 2.09
N LEU A 189 5.44 -12.64 3.30
CA LEU A 189 5.00 -13.84 3.97
C LEU A 189 4.17 -13.46 5.20
N VAL A 190 2.93 -13.92 5.25
CA VAL A 190 2.04 -13.78 6.40
C VAL A 190 1.79 -15.18 6.97
N ALA A 191 2.10 -15.37 8.26
CA ALA A 191 1.79 -16.60 8.98
C ALA A 191 0.67 -16.31 10.00
N ASN A 192 -0.48 -16.97 9.84
CA ASN A 192 -1.57 -16.92 10.82
C ASN A 192 -1.43 -18.13 11.74
N ILE A 193 -1.17 -17.88 13.02
CA ILE A 193 -0.98 -18.93 14.03
C ILE A 193 -2.23 -18.99 14.90
N HIS A 194 -2.92 -20.12 14.85
CA HIS A 194 -4.01 -20.40 15.76
C HIS A 194 -3.47 -20.98 17.07
N ILE A 195 -3.87 -20.40 18.19
CA ILE A 195 -3.46 -20.86 19.53
C ILE A 195 -4.68 -21.33 20.32
N ASP A 196 -4.54 -22.44 21.04
CA ASP A 196 -5.63 -23.05 21.81
C ASP A 196 -5.91 -22.34 23.13
N SER A 197 -4.95 -21.55 23.61
CA SER A 197 -5.07 -20.81 24.88
C SER A 197 -4.58 -19.38 24.71
N PRO A 198 -5.22 -18.40 25.36
CA PRO A 198 -4.72 -17.03 25.35
C PRO A 198 -3.30 -16.96 25.90
N LEU A 199 -2.49 -16.08 25.33
CA LEU A 199 -1.19 -15.76 25.90
C LEU A 199 -1.37 -15.03 27.23
N THR A 200 -0.50 -15.33 28.19
CA THR A 200 -0.48 -14.60 29.46
C THR A 200 0.18 -13.26 29.25
N ASP A 201 -0.50 -12.18 29.59
CA ASP A 201 0.09 -10.84 29.55
C ASP A 201 1.27 -10.73 30.52
N ARG A 202 2.33 -10.08 30.05
CA ARG A 202 3.48 -9.77 30.91
C ARG A 202 3.23 -8.43 31.61
N PRO A 203 3.69 -8.27 32.88
CA PRO A 203 3.72 -6.97 33.50
C PRO A 203 4.53 -5.98 32.65
N GLY A 204 4.00 -4.79 32.41
CA GLY A 204 4.66 -3.76 31.62
C GLY A 204 3.75 -3.14 30.57
N ALA A 205 4.21 -3.07 29.34
CA ALA A 205 3.45 -2.48 28.24
C ALA A 205 2.19 -3.29 27.90
N ALA A 206 1.12 -2.60 27.57
CA ALA A 206 -0.10 -3.21 27.06
C ALA A 206 0.18 -3.93 25.71
N PRO A 207 -0.64 -4.93 25.33
CA PRO A 207 -0.56 -5.55 24.01
C PRO A 207 -0.58 -4.50 22.91
N ALA A 208 0.34 -4.61 21.96
CA ALA A 208 0.45 -3.74 20.80
C ALA A 208 0.04 -4.50 19.53
N TRP A 209 -0.36 -3.76 18.49
CA TRP A 209 -0.63 -4.31 17.17
C TRP A 209 0.59 -4.97 16.56
N ASP A 210 1.74 -4.30 16.69
CA ASP A 210 3.01 -4.77 16.17
C ASP A 210 4.01 -4.92 17.29
N ASN A 211 4.66 -6.08 17.33
CA ASN A 211 5.79 -6.33 18.22
C ASN A 211 7.02 -6.57 17.36
N VAL A 212 7.98 -5.67 17.44
CA VAL A 212 9.20 -5.71 16.65
C VAL A 212 10.35 -6.16 17.51
N LEU A 213 11.06 -7.22 17.10
CA LEU A 213 12.32 -7.60 17.72
C LEU A 213 13.40 -6.62 17.27
N TYR A 214 13.87 -5.83 18.24
CA TYR A 214 14.86 -4.83 18.00
C TYR A 214 16.28 -5.42 18.14
N ALA A 215 17.12 -5.09 17.16
CA ALA A 215 18.56 -5.36 17.19
C ALA A 215 18.94 -6.83 17.43
N ASP A 216 18.28 -7.78 16.77
CA ASP A 216 18.85 -9.12 16.63
C ASP A 216 19.92 -9.07 15.52
N PRO A 217 21.22 -9.20 15.85
CA PRO A 217 22.28 -9.19 14.86
C PRO A 217 22.22 -10.40 13.91
N THR A 218 21.36 -11.40 14.19
CA THR A 218 21.16 -12.60 13.36
C THR A 218 19.95 -12.47 12.44
N ALA A 219 19.11 -11.45 12.61
CA ALA A 219 17.94 -11.14 11.78
C ALA A 219 18.28 -10.19 10.62
N GLY A 220 19.43 -10.38 10.01
CA GLY A 220 19.88 -9.66 8.81
C GLY A 220 19.26 -10.18 7.54
#